data_a708874783b9babb4cb5508f4457aaea
#
_entry.id   a708874783b9babb4cb5508f4457aaea
#
_cell.length_a   1.000
_cell.length_b   1.000
_cell.length_c   1.000
_cell.angle_alpha   90.00
_cell.angle_beta   90.00
_cell.angle_gamma   90.00
#
_symmetry.space_group_name_H-M   'P 1'
#
loop_
_entity.id
_entity.type
_entity.pdbx_description
1 polymer ?
#
loop_
_entity_poly.entity_id
_entity_poly.type
_entity_poly.pdbx_seq_one_letter_code
_entity_poly.pdbx_strand_id
1 'polypeptide(L)' 'MIEVGTLVRYKSDGDIGLVMKVVEDCGHFVYWIKWGDGSYHSCASRWFEVIA' A
#
# COMPACT_ATOMS: atom_id res chain seq x y z
N MET A 1 11.91 -3.26 0.59
CA MET A 1 10.83 -2.89 -0.35
C MET A 1 9.67 -3.85 -0.18
N ILE A 2 8.47 -3.32 -0.18
CA ILE A 2 7.25 -4.12 -0.08
C ILE A 2 6.87 -4.60 -1.47
N GLU A 3 6.53 -5.87 -1.61
CA GLU A 3 6.29 -6.47 -2.92
C GLU A 3 4.80 -6.48 -3.28
N VAL A 4 4.52 -6.55 -4.58
CA VAL A 4 3.18 -6.79 -5.10
C VAL A 4 2.62 -8.07 -4.49
N GLY A 5 1.36 -8.04 -4.10
CA GLY A 5 0.70 -9.17 -3.44
C GLY A 5 0.74 -9.12 -1.92
N THR A 6 1.43 -8.14 -1.35
CA THR A 6 1.50 -7.96 0.11
C THR A 6 0.19 -7.39 0.63
N LEU A 7 -0.31 -7.94 1.73
CA LEU A 7 -1.46 -7.37 2.43
C LEU A 7 -1.01 -6.33 3.44
N VAL A 8 -1.69 -5.21 3.46
CA VAL A 8 -1.35 -4.08 4.31
C VAL A 8 -2.60 -3.54 5.01
N ARG A 9 -2.38 -2.79 6.09
CA ARG A 9 -3.46 -2.14 6.82
C ARG A 9 -3.14 -0.66 6.94
N TYR A 10 -4.11 0.19 6.58
CA TYR A 10 -3.95 1.63 6.68
C TYR A 10 -3.97 2.05 8.15
N LYS A 11 -2.98 2.84 8.55
CA LYS A 11 -2.79 3.17 9.98
C LYS A 11 -3.91 4.05 10.51
N SER A 12 -4.47 4.91 9.67
CA SER A 12 -5.46 5.89 10.09
C SER A 12 -6.82 5.26 10.42
N ASP A 13 -7.32 4.38 9.54
CA ASP A 13 -8.68 3.82 9.68
C ASP A 13 -8.71 2.30 9.81
N GLY A 14 -7.56 1.64 9.70
CA GLY A 14 -7.49 0.19 9.82
C GLY A 14 -7.95 -0.58 8.59
N ASP A 15 -8.21 0.10 7.49
CA ASP A 15 -8.67 -0.57 6.27
C ASP A 15 -7.58 -1.48 5.71
N ILE A 16 -7.99 -2.60 5.14
CA ILE A 16 -7.09 -3.60 4.58
C ILE A 16 -6.98 -3.39 3.07
N GLY A 17 -5.77 -3.51 2.56
CA GLY A 17 -5.53 -3.36 1.14
C GLY A 17 -4.51 -4.37 0.62
N LEU A 18 -4.46 -4.47 -0.71
CA LEU A 18 -3.53 -5.34 -1.41
C LEU A 18 -2.62 -4.48 -2.30
N VAL A 19 -1.32 -4.66 -2.16
CA VAL A 19 -0.35 -3.95 -3.00
C VAL A 19 -0.42 -4.52 -4.40
N MET A 20 -0.79 -3.66 -5.36
CA MET A 20 -0.97 -4.05 -6.76
C MET A 20 0.18 -3.63 -7.64
N LYS A 21 0.89 -2.55 -7.26
CA LYS A 21 1.97 -2.01 -8.07
C LYS A 21 2.94 -1.25 -7.18
N VAL A 22 4.22 -1.34 -7.49
CA VAL A 22 5.28 -0.60 -6.80
C VAL A 22 5.99 0.27 -7.83
N VAL A 23 6.12 1.56 -7.55
CA VAL A 23 6.79 2.52 -8.43
C VAL A 23 7.90 3.19 -7.65
N GLU A 24 9.09 3.24 -8.25
CA GLU A 24 10.20 4.00 -7.71
C GLU A 24 10.19 5.40 -8.34
N ASP A 25 10.30 6.43 -7.51
CA ASP A 25 10.33 7.81 -7.96
C ASP A 25 11.36 8.58 -7.13
N CYS A 26 12.45 9.01 -7.78
CA CYS A 26 13.53 9.80 -7.16
C CYS A 26 14.06 9.16 -5.88
N GLY A 27 14.27 7.85 -5.88
CA GLY A 27 14.78 7.11 -4.71
C GLY A 27 13.74 6.78 -3.67
N HIS A 28 12.48 7.12 -3.93
CA HIS A 28 11.36 6.79 -3.05
C HIS A 28 10.46 5.76 -3.71
N PHE A 29 9.81 4.93 -2.89
CA PHE A 29 8.85 3.95 -3.39
C PHE A 29 7.44 4.42 -3.10
N VAL A 30 6.58 4.31 -4.11
CA VAL A 30 5.15 4.59 -4.00
C VAL A 30 4.39 3.30 -4.28
N TYR A 31 3.44 2.99 -3.45
CA TYR A 31 2.70 1.73 -3.52
C TYR A 31 1.26 1.99 -3.93
N TRP A 32 0.85 1.37 -5.04
CA TRP A 32 -0.54 1.41 -5.49
C TRP A 32 -1.29 0.27 -4.84
N ILE A 33 -2.30 0.62 -4.07
CA ILE A 33 -2.98 -0.33 -3.21
C ILE A 33 -4.48 -0.31 -3.52
N LYS A 34 -5.03 -1.50 -3.69
CA LYS A 34 -6.48 -1.67 -3.79
C LYS A 34 -7.01 -1.93 -2.40
N TRP A 35 -7.82 -1.01 -1.91
CA TRP A 35 -8.34 -1.04 -0.56
C TRP A 35 -9.65 -1.84 -0.49
N GLY A 36 -10.01 -2.26 0.72
CA GLY A 36 -11.19 -3.09 0.94
C GLY A 36 -12.51 -2.45 0.56
N ASP A 37 -12.55 -1.11 0.53
CA ASP A 37 -13.75 -0.37 0.11
C ASP A 37 -13.88 -0.26 -1.41
N GLY A 38 -12.95 -0.87 -2.15
CA GLY A 38 -12.94 -0.82 -3.62
C GLY A 38 -12.12 0.31 -4.21
N SER A 39 -11.61 1.22 -3.40
CA SER A 39 -10.79 2.32 -3.89
C SER A 39 -9.39 1.85 -4.26
N TYR A 40 -8.74 2.60 -5.14
CA TYR A 40 -7.40 2.29 -5.62
C TYR A 40 -6.57 3.57 -5.59
N HIS A 41 -5.63 3.63 -4.63
CA HIS A 41 -4.83 4.83 -4.39
C HIS A 41 -3.37 4.48 -4.19
N SER A 42 -2.50 5.45 -4.45
CA SER A 42 -1.08 5.32 -4.15
C SER A 42 -0.77 6.00 -2.82
N CYS A 43 0.19 5.44 -2.08
CA CYS A 43 0.67 6.08 -0.87
C CYS A 43 2.07 5.58 -0.51
N ALA A 44 2.74 6.33 0.36
CA ALA A 44 4.04 5.94 0.89
C ALA A 44 3.86 4.92 2.02
N SER A 45 4.91 4.14 2.27
CA SER A 45 4.85 3.05 3.25
C SER A 45 4.59 3.52 4.68
N ARG A 46 4.86 4.77 4.99
CA ARG A 46 4.63 5.30 6.35
C ARG A 46 3.15 5.32 6.75
N TRP A 47 2.24 5.27 5.77
CA TRP A 47 0.80 5.37 6.01
C TRP A 47 0.14 4.03 6.29
N PHE A 48 0.85 2.94 6.10
CA PHE A 48 0.28 1.61 6.32
C PHE A 48 1.31 0.68 6.96
N GLU A 49 0.84 -0.46 7.44
CA GLU A 49 1.70 -1.51 7.96
C GLU A 49 1.44 -2.82 7.23
N VAL A 50 2.50 -3.62 7.08
CA VAL A 50 2.40 -4.93 6.44
C VAL A 50 1.79 -5.92 7.43
N ILE A 51 0.80 -6.69 6.98
CA ILE A 51 0.17 -7.70 7.82
C ILE A 51 0.31 -9.12 7.26
N ALA A 52 0.65 -9.26 5.97
CA ALA A 52 0.91 -10.60 5.41
C ALA A 52 1.68 -10.54 4.09
#